data_4c07c69dfe4ae656b7b3d770f519c0d8
#
_entry.id   4c07c69dfe4ae656b7b3d770f519c0d8
#
_cell.length_a   1.000
_cell.length_b   1.000
_cell.length_c   1.000
_cell.angle_alpha   90.00
_cell.angle_beta   90.00
_cell.angle_gamma   90.00
#
_symmetry.space_group_name_H-M   'P 1'
#
loop_
_entity.id
_entity.type
_entity.pdbx_description
1 polymer ?
#
loop_
_entity_poly.entity_id
_entity_poly.type
_entity_poly.pdbx_seq_one_letter_code
_entity_poly.pdbx_strand_id
1 'polypeptide(L)'
;MGIYTRYIPEVESEVGAGRLGRHVRHDSRSLDYKFDGSGIATTSIRHARYIPVLDQGDLGSCTGNAATGNLGTGSFFATVPSSLTLDENEAVKLYSAATQLDSYSGSYPPNDTGSDGLSVAKAAQQAGLIAGYQHITSLNDAIAALQLGPIITGVNWYSSFDNPTKSGKVSITKSAYV
;
A
#
# COMPACT_ATOMS: atom_id res chain seq x y z
N MET A 1 -3.76 -10.85 2.37
CA MET A 1 -3.35 -9.44 2.27
C MET A 1 -4.56 -8.63 1.85
N GLY A 2 -5.01 -7.70 2.66
CA GLY A 2 -6.15 -6.85 2.34
C GLY A 2 -5.67 -5.47 1.87
N ILE A 3 -6.19 -4.96 0.76
CA ILE A 3 -5.96 -3.61 0.29
C ILE A 3 -7.24 -2.82 0.54
N TYR A 4 -7.16 -1.76 1.33
CA TYR A 4 -8.29 -0.89 1.62
C TYR A 4 -8.29 0.32 0.69
N THR A 5 -9.41 0.52 0.00
CA THR A 5 -9.66 1.75 -0.76
C THR A 5 -11.02 2.32 -0.34
N ARG A 6 -11.02 3.45 0.34
CA ARG A 6 -12.23 4.24 0.56
C ARG A 6 -12.38 5.21 -0.60
N TYR A 7 -13.53 5.20 -1.26
CA TYR A 7 -13.87 6.21 -2.26
C TYR A 7 -13.99 7.58 -1.57
N ILE A 8 -13.14 8.50 -1.95
CA ILE A 8 -13.32 9.94 -1.77
C ILE A 8 -13.38 10.50 -3.17
N PRO A 9 -14.39 11.35 -3.51
CA PRO A 9 -14.52 11.92 -4.86
C PRO A 9 -13.18 12.53 -5.30
N GLU A 10 -12.85 12.29 -6.55
CA GLU A 10 -11.63 12.79 -7.19
C GLU A 10 -11.47 14.29 -6.97
N VAL A 11 -10.41 14.65 -6.27
CA VAL A 11 -9.76 15.93 -6.49
C VAL A 11 -8.52 15.59 -7.31
N GLU A 12 -8.48 16.00 -8.56
CA GLU A 12 -7.28 15.94 -9.37
C GLU A 12 -6.20 16.71 -8.62
N SER A 13 -5.27 15.99 -7.99
CA SER A 13 -4.10 16.61 -7.42
C SER A 13 -3.13 16.84 -8.56
N GLU A 14 -2.90 18.08 -8.91
CA GLU A 14 -1.70 18.47 -9.65
C GLU A 14 -0.50 17.93 -8.87
N VAL A 15 0.34 17.16 -9.54
CA VAL A 15 1.55 16.56 -8.99
C VAL A 15 2.49 17.69 -8.55
N GLY A 16 2.39 18.11 -7.30
CA GLY A 16 3.30 19.05 -6.64
C GLY A 16 4.54 18.33 -6.13
N ALA A 17 5.57 19.07 -5.84
CA ALA A 17 6.93 18.67 -5.52
C ALA A 17 7.14 17.74 -4.30
N GLY A 18 6.62 16.58 -4.34
CA GLY A 18 6.79 15.44 -3.44
C GLY A 18 6.08 14.29 -4.10
N ARG A 19 6.82 13.40 -4.76
CA ARG A 19 6.20 12.36 -5.58
C ARG A 19 5.56 11.30 -4.72
N LEU A 20 4.26 11.43 -4.49
CA LEU A 20 3.48 10.45 -3.76
C LEU A 20 3.03 9.26 -4.61
N GLY A 21 3.43 9.16 -5.86
CA GLY A 21 3.36 8.00 -6.77
C GLY A 21 2.09 7.13 -6.80
N ARG A 22 1.12 7.32 -5.92
CA ARG A 22 -0.07 6.52 -5.84
C ARG A 22 -1.21 7.12 -6.66
N HIS A 23 -1.68 6.38 -7.65
CA HIS A 23 -2.92 6.71 -8.35
C HIS A 23 -4.15 6.11 -7.65
N VAL A 24 -5.26 6.84 -7.72
CA VAL A 24 -6.56 6.36 -7.27
C VAL A 24 -7.36 5.93 -8.48
N ARG A 25 -7.42 4.64 -8.73
CA ARG A 25 -8.24 4.07 -9.78
C ARG A 25 -8.98 2.85 -9.24
N HIS A 26 -10.29 2.92 -9.27
CA HIS A 26 -11.12 1.82 -8.84
C HIS A 26 -11.45 0.92 -10.04
N ASP A 27 -11.09 -0.36 -9.92
CA ASP A 27 -11.59 -1.40 -10.79
C ASP A 27 -12.82 -2.03 -10.11
N SER A 28 -13.99 -1.91 -10.73
CA SER A 28 -15.24 -2.44 -10.17
C SER A 28 -15.16 -3.96 -9.92
N ARG A 29 -14.32 -4.68 -10.68
CA ARG A 29 -14.08 -6.12 -10.49
C ARG A 29 -13.41 -6.43 -9.15
N SER A 30 -12.78 -5.46 -8.51
CA SER A 30 -12.21 -5.63 -7.16
C SER A 30 -13.27 -5.94 -6.12
N LEU A 31 -14.52 -5.57 -6.35
CA LEU A 31 -15.65 -5.89 -5.46
C LEU A 31 -15.97 -7.38 -5.43
N ASP A 32 -15.61 -8.13 -6.46
CA ASP A 32 -15.76 -9.60 -6.51
C ASP A 32 -14.78 -10.30 -5.54
N TYR A 33 -13.74 -9.59 -5.12
CA TYR A 33 -12.71 -10.06 -4.19
C TYR A 33 -12.79 -9.35 -2.84
N LYS A 34 -14.00 -8.98 -2.43
CA LYS A 34 -14.24 -8.27 -1.19
C LYS A 34 -13.86 -9.13 0.01
N PHE A 35 -13.13 -8.53 0.94
CA PHE A 35 -12.90 -9.11 2.26
C PHE A 35 -14.19 -9.06 3.09
N ASP A 36 -14.55 -10.18 3.69
CA ASP A 36 -15.64 -10.27 4.67
C ASP A 36 -15.06 -10.44 6.07
N GLY A 37 -15.15 -9.39 6.86
CA GLY A 37 -14.70 -9.38 8.27
C GLY A 37 -15.76 -9.83 9.27
N SER A 38 -16.94 -10.30 8.79
CA SER A 38 -18.02 -10.75 9.68
C SER A 38 -17.57 -11.92 10.53
N GLY A 39 -17.91 -11.87 11.82
CA GLY A 39 -17.55 -12.93 12.77
C GLY A 39 -16.11 -12.89 13.29
N ILE A 40 -15.26 -12.00 12.83
CA ILE A 40 -13.89 -11.83 13.35
C ILE A 40 -13.96 -10.96 14.60
N ALA A 41 -13.62 -11.53 15.76
CA ALA A 41 -13.49 -10.79 17.01
C ALA A 41 -12.31 -9.80 16.92
N THR A 42 -12.53 -8.54 17.29
CA THR A 42 -11.53 -7.49 17.17
C THR A 42 -11.00 -7.08 18.54
N THR A 43 -9.68 -7.00 18.64
CA THR A 43 -8.96 -6.56 19.83
C THR A 43 -7.86 -5.58 19.42
N SER A 44 -7.23 -4.95 20.43
CA SER A 44 -6.00 -4.19 20.15
C SER A 44 -4.90 -5.13 19.74
N ILE A 45 -4.32 -4.93 18.55
CA ILE A 45 -3.28 -5.78 17.98
C ILE A 45 -2.10 -4.94 17.52
N ARG A 46 -0.90 -5.51 17.61
CA ARG A 46 0.33 -4.95 17.09
C ARG A 46 1.07 -6.01 16.28
N HIS A 47 1.33 -5.72 15.03
CA HIS A 47 2.17 -6.55 14.17
C HIS A 47 3.64 -6.12 14.28
N ALA A 48 4.51 -7.07 14.61
CA ALA A 48 5.95 -6.80 14.62
C ALA A 48 6.47 -6.56 13.21
N ARG A 49 7.35 -5.58 13.04
CA ARG A 49 8.07 -5.34 11.79
C ARG A 49 9.43 -6.03 11.88
N TYR A 50 9.79 -6.76 10.84
CA TYR A 50 11.01 -7.57 10.77
C TYR A 50 12.04 -7.01 9.80
N ILE A 51 11.72 -5.96 9.08
CA ILE A 51 12.60 -5.26 8.15
C ILE A 51 12.73 -3.79 8.54
N PRO A 52 13.80 -3.08 8.14
CA PRO A 52 13.93 -1.64 8.33
C PRO A 52 12.76 -0.86 7.74
N VAL A 53 12.59 0.38 8.17
CA VAL A 53 11.70 1.32 7.48
C VAL A 53 12.32 1.60 6.11
N LEU A 54 11.52 1.45 5.06
CA LEU A 54 11.94 1.70 3.70
C LEU A 54 11.81 3.19 3.39
N ASP A 55 12.70 3.69 2.53
CA ASP A 55 12.71 5.07 2.08
C ASP A 55 12.76 5.12 0.55
N GLN A 56 11.66 5.51 -0.07
CA GLN A 56 11.54 5.58 -1.53
C GLN A 56 12.33 6.74 -2.17
N GLY A 57 12.84 7.68 -1.36
CA GLY A 57 13.50 8.88 -1.85
C GLY A 57 12.58 9.68 -2.80
N ASP A 58 13.12 10.07 -3.96
CA ASP A 58 12.41 10.87 -4.97
C ASP A 58 11.62 10.01 -5.99
N LEU A 59 11.66 8.68 -5.88
CA LEU A 59 10.95 7.79 -6.78
C LEU A 59 9.48 7.63 -6.35
N GLY A 60 8.54 7.69 -7.28
CA GLY A 60 7.11 7.48 -7.05
C GLY A 60 6.72 6.04 -6.71
N SER A 61 7.57 5.31 -5.96
CA SER A 61 7.46 3.87 -5.67
C SER A 61 6.69 3.53 -4.40
N CYS A 62 5.90 4.44 -3.86
CA CYS A 62 5.19 4.23 -2.58
C CYS A 62 4.34 2.96 -2.55
N THR A 63 3.79 2.52 -3.68
CA THR A 63 3.03 1.25 -3.79
C THR A 63 3.93 0.04 -3.57
N GLY A 64 5.11 0.01 -4.18
CA GLY A 64 6.12 -1.03 -3.98
C GLY A 64 6.66 -1.05 -2.56
N ASN A 65 6.98 0.13 -2.01
CA ASN A 65 7.42 0.28 -0.61
C ASN A 65 6.36 -0.20 0.38
N ALA A 66 5.10 0.13 0.14
CA ALA A 66 3.99 -0.35 0.98
C ALA A 66 3.83 -1.88 0.90
N ALA A 67 3.93 -2.47 -0.29
CA ALA A 67 3.81 -3.92 -0.48
C ALA A 67 4.99 -4.66 0.20
N THR A 68 6.22 -4.21 -0.01
CA THR A 68 7.41 -4.78 0.62
C THR A 68 7.37 -4.63 2.14
N GLY A 69 6.97 -3.45 2.63
CA GLY A 69 6.78 -3.21 4.07
C GLY A 69 5.70 -4.09 4.68
N ASN A 70 4.61 -4.36 3.94
CA ASN A 70 3.55 -5.27 4.36
C ASN A 70 4.06 -6.72 4.48
N LEU A 71 4.79 -7.21 3.46
CA LEU A 71 5.43 -8.52 3.48
C LEU A 71 6.44 -8.66 4.65
N GLY A 72 7.14 -7.59 4.99
CA GLY A 72 8.10 -7.54 6.09
C GLY A 72 7.47 -7.40 7.48
N THR A 73 6.16 -7.59 7.63
CA THR A 73 5.43 -7.29 8.87
C THR A 73 4.49 -8.44 9.26
N GLY A 74 4.44 -8.76 10.55
CA GLY A 74 3.50 -9.70 11.14
C GLY A 74 3.64 -11.12 10.59
N SER A 75 2.51 -11.79 10.44
CA SER A 75 2.44 -13.18 9.95
C SER A 75 2.91 -13.34 8.51
N PHE A 76 2.85 -12.28 7.69
CA PHE A 76 3.27 -12.37 6.29
C PHE A 76 4.77 -12.56 6.13
N PHE A 77 5.58 -12.05 7.05
CA PHE A 77 7.03 -12.26 6.99
C PHE A 77 7.41 -13.74 7.01
N ALA A 78 6.67 -14.57 7.74
CA ALA A 78 6.93 -16.00 7.82
C ALA A 78 6.64 -16.76 6.49
N THR A 79 5.91 -16.15 5.57
CA THR A 79 5.59 -16.74 4.26
C THR A 79 6.56 -16.32 3.15
N VAL A 80 7.42 -15.35 3.42
CA VAL A 80 8.43 -14.88 2.46
C VAL A 80 9.57 -15.90 2.36
N PRO A 81 9.99 -16.26 1.13
CA PRO A 81 11.14 -17.14 0.96
C PRO A 81 12.40 -16.59 1.67
N SER A 82 13.10 -17.43 2.41
CA SER A 82 14.31 -17.02 3.15
C SER A 82 15.45 -16.53 2.25
N SER A 83 15.42 -16.85 0.98
CA SER A 83 16.36 -16.37 -0.04
C SER A 83 16.05 -14.96 -0.54
N LEU A 84 14.90 -14.40 -0.21
CA LEU A 84 14.48 -13.06 -0.64
C LEU A 84 14.80 -12.03 0.44
N THR A 85 15.51 -10.98 0.05
CA THR A 85 15.72 -9.81 0.90
C THR A 85 14.62 -8.79 0.62
N LEU A 86 13.88 -8.41 1.67
CA LEU A 86 12.86 -7.36 1.60
C LEU A 86 13.51 -6.01 1.94
N ASP A 87 13.98 -5.33 0.91
CA ASP A 87 14.66 -4.03 0.97
C ASP A 87 14.10 -3.06 -0.10
N GLU A 88 14.75 -1.91 -0.28
CA GLU A 88 14.37 -0.96 -1.32
C GLU A 88 14.47 -1.52 -2.74
N ASN A 89 15.42 -2.42 -3.01
CA ASN A 89 15.54 -3.03 -4.33
C ASN A 89 14.30 -3.88 -4.64
N GLU A 90 13.80 -4.63 -3.65
CA GLU A 90 12.57 -5.39 -3.83
C GLU A 90 11.34 -4.48 -3.96
N ALA A 91 11.30 -3.39 -3.20
CA ALA A 91 10.24 -2.38 -3.34
C ALA A 91 10.21 -1.77 -4.75
N VAL A 92 11.37 -1.42 -5.30
CA VAL A 92 11.50 -0.89 -6.66
C VAL A 92 11.12 -1.94 -7.72
N LYS A 93 11.47 -3.21 -7.52
CA LYS A 93 11.05 -4.30 -8.44
C LYS A 93 9.54 -4.47 -8.45
N LEU A 94 8.90 -4.49 -7.29
CA LEU A 94 7.44 -4.58 -7.20
C LEU A 94 6.75 -3.35 -7.81
N TYR A 95 7.31 -2.17 -7.59
CA TYR A 95 6.84 -0.95 -8.24
C TYR A 95 6.98 -1.03 -9.76
N SER A 96 8.16 -1.41 -10.27
CA SER A 96 8.41 -1.58 -11.71
C SER A 96 7.40 -2.56 -12.32
N ALA A 97 7.18 -3.70 -11.70
CA ALA A 97 6.20 -4.67 -12.17
C ALA A 97 4.77 -4.12 -12.12
N ALA A 98 4.43 -3.34 -11.09
CA ALA A 98 3.11 -2.71 -10.98
C ALA A 98 2.85 -1.71 -12.10
N THR A 99 3.84 -0.88 -12.48
CA THR A 99 3.73 0.08 -13.59
C THR A 99 3.55 -0.59 -14.96
N GLN A 100 3.91 -1.87 -15.10
CA GLN A 100 3.67 -2.65 -16.32
C GLN A 100 2.27 -3.29 -16.34
N LEU A 101 1.62 -3.39 -15.18
CA LEU A 101 0.31 -4.02 -15.01
C LEU A 101 -0.83 -3.01 -14.89
N ASP A 102 -0.51 -1.78 -14.58
CA ASP A 102 -1.49 -0.71 -14.52
C ASP A 102 -1.87 -0.20 -15.93
N SER A 103 -2.76 0.75 -15.99
CA SER A 103 -3.27 1.29 -17.25
C SER A 103 -2.83 2.73 -17.51
N TYR A 104 -1.85 3.21 -16.73
CA TYR A 104 -1.27 4.53 -16.93
C TYR A 104 -0.25 4.47 -18.06
N SER A 105 -0.05 5.60 -18.74
CA SER A 105 0.88 5.65 -19.87
C SER A 105 2.32 5.65 -19.39
N GLY A 106 3.11 4.72 -19.90
CA GLY A 106 4.52 4.53 -19.54
C GLY A 106 4.71 3.46 -18.47
N SER A 107 5.97 3.13 -18.20
CA SER A 107 6.34 2.20 -17.13
C SER A 107 7.75 2.49 -16.61
N TYR A 108 8.01 2.13 -15.39
CA TYR A 108 9.33 2.28 -14.78
C TYR A 108 10.16 1.00 -14.91
N PRO A 109 11.46 1.09 -15.27
CA PRO A 109 12.10 2.26 -15.87
C PRO A 109 11.76 2.44 -17.36
N PRO A 110 11.96 3.61 -17.99
CA PRO A 110 12.58 4.81 -17.41
C PRO A 110 11.58 5.79 -16.81
N ASN A 111 10.27 5.63 -17.06
CA ASN A 111 9.27 6.64 -16.70
C ASN A 111 8.73 6.38 -15.30
N ASP A 112 8.94 7.32 -14.39
CA ASP A 112 8.34 7.30 -13.07
C ASP A 112 6.90 7.80 -13.15
N THR A 113 5.97 6.86 -13.35
CA THR A 113 4.55 7.14 -13.56
C THR A 113 3.71 7.02 -12.29
N GLY A 114 4.31 6.55 -11.18
CA GLY A 114 3.52 6.07 -10.06
C GLY A 114 2.77 4.78 -10.41
N SER A 115 1.94 4.27 -9.51
CA SER A 115 1.08 3.12 -9.77
C SER A 115 -0.08 3.07 -8.75
N ASP A 116 -0.90 2.02 -8.80
CA ASP A 116 -2.04 1.82 -7.90
C ASP A 116 -1.92 0.57 -7.02
N GLY A 117 -2.76 0.49 -5.99
CA GLY A 117 -2.73 -0.60 -5.02
C GLY A 117 -3.14 -1.96 -5.60
N LEU A 118 -3.98 -1.99 -6.64
CA LEU A 118 -4.37 -3.24 -7.30
C LEU A 118 -3.22 -3.80 -8.13
N SER A 119 -2.54 -2.92 -8.86
CA SER A 119 -1.43 -3.31 -9.74
C SER A 119 -0.24 -3.84 -8.94
N VAL A 120 0.10 -3.24 -7.80
CA VAL A 120 1.16 -3.79 -6.94
C VAL A 120 0.75 -5.11 -6.27
N ALA A 121 -0.54 -5.30 -5.94
CA ALA A 121 -1.01 -6.59 -5.42
C ALA A 121 -0.91 -7.69 -6.49
N LYS A 122 -1.26 -7.39 -7.74
CA LYS A 122 -1.06 -8.30 -8.89
C LYS A 122 0.41 -8.61 -9.10
N ALA A 123 1.29 -7.61 -9.04
CA ALA A 123 2.73 -7.80 -9.17
C ALA A 123 3.27 -8.73 -8.07
N ALA A 124 2.90 -8.53 -6.82
CA ALA A 124 3.29 -9.39 -5.72
C ALA A 124 2.77 -10.83 -5.87
N GLN A 125 1.55 -11.01 -6.40
CA GLN A 125 0.99 -12.33 -6.68
C GLN A 125 1.75 -13.02 -7.84
N GLN A 126 2.01 -12.31 -8.93
CA GLN A 126 2.78 -12.86 -10.07
C GLN A 126 4.21 -13.22 -9.68
N ALA A 127 4.80 -12.48 -8.75
CA ALA A 127 6.12 -12.80 -8.18
C ALA A 127 6.07 -13.98 -7.19
N GLY A 128 4.90 -14.56 -6.91
CA GLY A 128 4.72 -15.66 -5.97
C GLY A 128 4.90 -15.28 -4.49
N LEU A 129 4.91 -13.98 -4.18
CA LEU A 129 5.10 -13.47 -2.82
C LEU A 129 3.82 -13.52 -1.99
N ILE A 130 2.67 -13.56 -2.64
CA ILE A 130 1.35 -13.72 -2.02
C ILE A 130 0.50 -14.70 -2.84
N ALA A 131 -0.31 -15.49 -2.17
CA ALA A 131 -1.25 -16.41 -2.84
C ALA A 131 -2.45 -15.66 -3.45
N GLY A 132 -2.84 -14.53 -2.86
CA GLY A 132 -3.97 -13.73 -3.32
C GLY A 132 -4.08 -12.43 -2.54
N TYR A 133 -5.05 -11.62 -2.94
CA TYR A 133 -5.37 -10.35 -2.28
C TYR A 133 -6.88 -10.17 -2.22
N GLN A 134 -7.33 -9.38 -1.26
CA GLN A 134 -8.74 -9.03 -1.09
C GLN A 134 -8.89 -7.52 -0.94
N HIS A 135 -10.05 -7.03 -1.32
CA HIS A 135 -10.40 -5.63 -1.25
C HIS A 135 -11.22 -5.35 0.00
N ILE A 136 -10.78 -4.39 0.79
CA ILE A 136 -11.46 -3.96 2.01
C ILE A 136 -12.28 -2.71 1.70
N THR A 137 -13.59 -2.74 1.98
CA THR A 137 -14.51 -1.68 1.59
C THR A 137 -15.08 -0.89 2.77
N SER A 138 -14.84 -1.34 4.00
CA SER A 138 -15.32 -0.66 5.21
C SER A 138 -14.24 -0.56 6.29
N LEU A 139 -14.41 0.39 7.21
CA LEU A 139 -13.51 0.49 8.36
C LEU A 139 -13.61 -0.74 9.28
N ASN A 140 -14.80 -1.30 9.45
CA ASN A 140 -14.98 -2.49 10.26
C ASN A 140 -14.24 -3.69 9.67
N ASP A 141 -14.32 -3.88 8.35
CA ASP A 141 -13.55 -4.91 7.65
C ASP A 141 -12.05 -4.66 7.75
N ALA A 142 -11.61 -3.39 7.71
CA ALA A 142 -10.21 -3.05 7.89
C ALA A 142 -9.70 -3.43 9.30
N ILE A 143 -10.49 -3.16 10.33
CA ILE A 143 -10.17 -3.52 11.71
C ILE A 143 -10.16 -5.06 11.88
N ALA A 144 -11.09 -5.76 11.25
CA ALA A 144 -11.15 -7.21 11.24
C ALA A 144 -9.95 -7.82 10.48
N ALA A 145 -9.61 -7.28 9.31
CA ALA A 145 -8.45 -7.72 8.52
C ALA A 145 -7.14 -7.55 9.28
N LEU A 146 -7.00 -6.49 10.07
CA LEU A 146 -5.84 -6.27 10.94
C LEU A 146 -5.67 -7.38 11.99
N GLN A 147 -6.71 -8.13 12.35
CA GLN A 147 -6.56 -9.28 13.25
C GLN A 147 -5.80 -10.43 12.58
N LEU A 148 -5.83 -10.51 11.26
CA LEU A 148 -5.20 -11.57 10.48
C LEU A 148 -3.77 -11.21 10.03
N GLY A 149 -3.51 -9.92 9.84
CA GLY A 149 -2.21 -9.43 9.38
C GLY A 149 -2.23 -7.95 9.07
N PRO A 150 -1.09 -7.37 8.67
CA PRO A 150 -1.03 -5.97 8.24
C PRO A 150 -1.81 -5.77 6.95
N ILE A 151 -2.32 -4.56 6.75
CA ILE A 151 -3.05 -4.15 5.56
C ILE A 151 -2.34 -2.99 4.86
N ILE A 152 -2.53 -2.87 3.55
CA ILE A 152 -2.10 -1.70 2.78
C ILE A 152 -3.29 -0.75 2.66
N THR A 153 -3.06 0.52 2.97
CA THR A 153 -4.06 1.58 2.82
C THR A 153 -3.53 2.67 1.89
N GLY A 154 -4.42 3.21 1.08
CA GLY A 154 -4.13 4.44 0.34
C GLY A 154 -4.86 5.60 1.00
N VAL A 155 -4.13 6.64 1.37
CA VAL A 155 -4.67 7.82 2.05
C VAL A 155 -4.28 9.09 1.31
N ASN A 156 -5.07 10.15 1.48
CA ASN A 156 -4.63 11.47 1.09
C ASN A 156 -3.51 11.91 2.02
N TRP A 157 -2.44 12.45 1.45
CA TRP A 157 -1.32 12.94 2.23
C TRP A 157 -1.51 14.44 2.53
N TYR A 158 -1.32 14.82 3.76
CA TYR A 158 -1.36 16.21 4.19
C TYR A 158 0.04 16.64 4.62
N SER A 159 0.41 17.88 4.37
CA SER A 159 1.74 18.42 4.76
C SER A 159 2.04 18.28 6.27
N SER A 160 0.99 18.24 7.10
CA SER A 160 1.12 17.96 8.53
C SER A 160 1.60 16.53 8.83
N PHE A 161 1.56 15.61 7.88
CA PHE A 161 2.02 14.23 8.06
C PHE A 161 3.53 14.09 7.94
N ASP A 162 4.19 15.08 7.31
CA ASP A 162 5.66 15.12 7.20
C ASP A 162 6.33 15.40 8.55
N ASN A 163 5.57 15.92 9.52
CA ASN A 163 6.06 16.26 10.84
C ASN A 163 5.24 15.56 11.94
N PRO A 164 5.35 14.23 12.08
CA PRO A 164 4.65 13.50 13.13
C PRO A 164 5.17 13.89 14.51
N THR A 165 4.34 13.73 15.53
CA THR A 165 4.80 13.88 16.92
C THR A 165 5.87 12.83 17.25
N LYS A 166 6.58 13.01 18.38
CA LYS A 166 7.57 12.03 18.87
C LYS A 166 6.98 10.61 19.07
N SER A 167 5.67 10.50 19.25
CA SER A 167 4.97 9.21 19.34
C SER A 167 4.47 8.68 17.99
N GLY A 168 4.80 9.35 16.86
CA GLY A 168 4.36 8.97 15.51
C GLY A 168 2.92 9.39 15.20
N LYS A 169 2.26 10.17 16.06
CA LYS A 169 0.91 10.64 15.81
C LYS A 169 0.91 11.77 14.77
N VAL A 170 0.07 11.62 13.74
CA VAL A 170 -0.22 12.63 12.72
C VAL A 170 -1.61 13.23 12.96
N SER A 171 -1.82 14.47 12.56
CA SER A 171 -3.10 15.15 12.67
C SER A 171 -3.46 15.78 11.33
N ILE A 172 -4.72 15.64 10.92
CA ILE A 172 -5.23 16.31 9.73
C ILE A 172 -5.43 17.79 10.08
N THR A 173 -4.67 18.65 9.44
CA THR A 173 -4.91 20.10 9.44
C THR A 173 -5.58 20.50 8.15
N LYS A 174 -6.61 21.34 8.20
CA LYS A 174 -7.46 21.70 7.05
C LYS A 174 -6.73 22.44 5.90
N SER A 175 -5.43 22.61 5.98
CA SER A 175 -4.75 23.66 5.24
C SER A 175 -3.89 23.22 4.06
N ALA A 176 -3.67 21.97 3.73
CA ALA A 176 -3.04 21.63 2.46
C ALA A 176 -3.02 20.13 2.16
N TYR A 177 -3.57 19.78 1.02
CA TYR A 177 -3.12 18.60 0.26
C TYR A 177 -1.73 18.90 -0.32
N VAL A 178 -0.85 17.93 -0.26
CA VAL A 178 0.38 17.89 -1.03
C VAL A 178 0.15 17.05 -2.26
#